data_a53524569b747e5dfa9a4b165c7f3b4e
#
_entry.id   a53524569b747e5dfa9a4b165c7f3b4e
#
_cell.length_a   1.000
_cell.length_b   1.000
_cell.length_c   1.000
_cell.angle_alpha   90.00
_cell.angle_beta   90.00
_cell.angle_gamma   90.00
#
_symmetry.space_group_name_H-M   'P 1'
#
loop_
_entity.id
_entity.type
_entity.pdbx_description
1 polymer ?
#
loop_
_entity_poly.entity_id
_entity_poly.type
_entity_poly.pdbx_seq_one_letter_code
_entity_poly.pdbx_strand_id
1 'polypeptide(L)'
;IKQYNIKAIFCNKDYEPYAKERDQDIVKICDKQGVSYYSFKDHVIFEEDEIVKNDGTPYVVYTPYSKKWLEKFKESKLESYNSENHLHNLVKANNIEHADFNKTFNNEVIYPKNYVLNNNIIDKYEDTRNFPALDSTSRVGVHLRFGTLSLRNIVNKSSKSFNNTYLKELIWREFFIQILWHYPHTITTSFKEKYERIKWRTNMNDFKLWCDGKTGYPIVDAGMNELNKTGFMHNRLRMIVGSFLCKHLLIDWRLGEKYFADKLFDYEQASNVGNWQWAVSYTHLRAHETGW
;
A
#
# COMPACT_ATOMS: atom_id res chain seq x y z
N ILE A 1 -6.87 22.47 -19.76
CA ILE A 1 -7.81 22.05 -20.83
C ILE A 1 -7.82 23.09 -21.96
N LYS A 2 -8.27 24.32 -21.73
CA LYS A 2 -8.43 25.35 -22.78
C LYS A 2 -7.11 25.70 -23.47
N GLN A 3 -6.03 25.90 -22.72
CA GLN A 3 -4.70 26.29 -23.24
C GLN A 3 -4.17 25.33 -24.31
N TYR A 4 -4.41 24.03 -24.16
CA TYR A 4 -3.90 22.99 -25.05
C TYR A 4 -4.98 22.32 -25.89
N ASN A 5 -6.21 22.84 -25.90
CA ASN A 5 -7.36 22.27 -26.62
C ASN A 5 -7.54 20.77 -26.36
N ILE A 6 -7.47 20.35 -25.09
CA ILE A 6 -7.59 18.96 -24.66
C ILE A 6 -8.97 18.43 -25.00
N LYS A 7 -9.03 17.24 -25.62
CA LYS A 7 -10.27 16.55 -26.02
C LYS A 7 -10.64 15.41 -25.08
N ALA A 8 -9.65 14.77 -24.46
CA ALA A 8 -9.86 13.68 -23.54
C ALA A 8 -8.78 13.64 -22.46
N ILE A 9 -9.16 13.14 -21.30
CA ILE A 9 -8.28 12.85 -20.17
C ILE A 9 -8.34 11.35 -19.91
N PHE A 10 -7.19 10.71 -19.75
CA PHE A 10 -7.03 9.31 -19.42
C PHE A 10 -6.26 9.19 -18.12
N CYS A 11 -6.75 8.39 -17.17
CA CYS A 11 -6.06 8.14 -15.92
C CYS A 11 -6.26 6.69 -15.46
N ASN A 12 -5.41 6.25 -14.56
CA ASN A 12 -5.60 5.01 -13.83
C ASN A 12 -6.43 5.29 -12.58
N LYS A 13 -7.35 4.36 -12.24
CA LYS A 13 -8.14 4.42 -11.02
C LYS A 13 -7.26 4.25 -9.79
N ASP A 14 -7.56 4.99 -8.75
CA ASP A 14 -7.10 4.75 -7.39
C ASP A 14 -8.34 4.51 -6.49
N TYR A 15 -8.21 3.69 -5.47
CA TYR A 15 -9.32 3.17 -4.68
C TYR A 15 -9.42 3.83 -3.30
N GLU A 16 -8.48 4.72 -2.96
CA GLU A 16 -8.50 5.49 -1.73
C GLU A 16 -9.60 6.57 -1.77
N PRO A 17 -10.25 6.87 -0.64
CA PRO A 17 -11.36 7.83 -0.61
C PRO A 17 -11.02 9.21 -1.18
N TYR A 18 -9.86 9.76 -0.83
CA TYR A 18 -9.40 11.03 -1.41
C TYR A 18 -9.29 10.98 -2.95
N ALA A 19 -8.75 9.89 -3.48
CA ALA A 19 -8.59 9.73 -4.92
C ALA A 19 -9.95 9.64 -5.62
N LYS A 20 -10.92 8.94 -5.02
CA LYS A 20 -12.30 8.85 -5.54
C LYS A 20 -12.97 10.22 -5.58
N GLU A 21 -12.83 11.03 -4.53
CA GLU A 21 -13.38 12.39 -4.48
C GLU A 21 -12.71 13.30 -5.52
N ARG A 22 -11.39 13.29 -5.59
CA ARG A 22 -10.61 14.02 -6.61
C ARG A 22 -11.06 13.66 -8.03
N ASP A 23 -11.19 12.37 -8.33
CA ASP A 23 -11.55 11.91 -9.67
C ASP A 23 -12.98 12.33 -10.03
N GLN A 24 -13.92 12.28 -9.08
CA GLN A 24 -15.27 12.80 -9.26
C GLN A 24 -15.29 14.31 -9.57
N ASP A 25 -14.44 15.09 -8.90
CA ASP A 25 -14.34 16.53 -9.18
C ASP A 25 -13.72 16.81 -10.55
N ILE A 26 -12.74 16.01 -10.97
CA ILE A 26 -12.18 16.09 -12.32
C ILE A 26 -13.25 15.78 -13.37
N VAL A 27 -14.07 14.74 -13.18
CA VAL A 27 -15.18 14.41 -14.07
C VAL A 27 -16.12 15.58 -14.20
N LYS A 28 -16.56 16.21 -13.10
CA LYS A 28 -17.43 17.41 -13.13
C LYS A 28 -16.81 18.57 -13.94
N ILE A 29 -15.49 18.76 -13.84
CA ILE A 29 -14.77 19.79 -14.60
C ILE A 29 -14.75 19.42 -16.09
N CYS A 30 -14.49 18.15 -16.42
CA CYS A 30 -14.48 17.65 -17.78
C CYS A 30 -15.84 17.85 -18.46
N ASP A 31 -16.92 17.46 -17.78
CA ASP A 31 -18.30 17.61 -18.27
C ASP A 31 -18.61 19.08 -18.59
N LYS A 32 -18.27 20.01 -17.70
CA LYS A 32 -18.46 21.44 -17.90
C LYS A 32 -17.67 22.01 -19.08
N GLN A 33 -16.59 21.36 -19.49
CA GLN A 33 -15.70 21.81 -20.57
C GLN A 33 -15.90 21.01 -21.86
N GLY A 34 -16.80 20.04 -21.91
CA GLY A 34 -17.03 19.16 -23.05
C GLY A 34 -15.82 18.24 -23.36
N VAL A 35 -15.08 17.81 -22.33
CA VAL A 35 -13.91 16.94 -22.44
C VAL A 35 -14.26 15.55 -21.95
N SER A 36 -13.92 14.52 -22.71
CA SER A 36 -14.13 13.14 -22.32
C SER A 36 -13.16 12.71 -21.19
N TYR A 37 -13.67 11.97 -20.20
CA TYR A 37 -12.84 11.40 -19.13
C TYR A 37 -12.89 9.88 -19.17
N TYR A 38 -11.73 9.24 -19.15
CA TYR A 38 -11.58 7.79 -19.18
C TYR A 38 -10.70 7.33 -18.02
N SER A 39 -11.17 6.37 -17.25
CA SER A 39 -10.40 5.76 -16.15
C SER A 39 -10.25 4.26 -16.34
N PHE A 40 -9.07 3.74 -16.02
CA PHE A 40 -8.70 2.36 -16.31
C PHE A 40 -8.17 1.66 -15.06
N LYS A 41 -8.43 0.36 -14.99
CA LYS A 41 -7.86 -0.52 -13.97
C LYS A 41 -6.37 -0.73 -14.23
N ASP A 42 -5.51 -0.37 -13.26
CA ASP A 42 -4.07 -0.61 -13.31
C ASP A 42 -3.44 -0.89 -11.94
N HIS A 43 -3.99 -0.29 -10.89
CA HIS A 43 -3.48 -0.39 -9.51
C HIS A 43 -3.74 -1.75 -8.85
N VAL A 44 -4.67 -2.52 -9.37
CA VAL A 44 -5.08 -3.86 -8.93
C VAL A 44 -5.20 -4.81 -10.13
N ILE A 45 -5.14 -6.11 -9.88
CA ILE A 45 -5.44 -7.13 -10.89
C ILE A 45 -6.96 -7.31 -11.01
N PHE A 46 -7.66 -7.38 -9.89
CA PHE A 46 -9.11 -7.47 -9.84
C PHE A 46 -9.70 -6.28 -9.09
N GLU A 47 -10.72 -5.66 -9.68
CA GLU A 47 -11.44 -4.54 -9.08
C GLU A 47 -12.42 -5.01 -8.00
N GLU A 48 -13.04 -4.07 -7.35
CA GLU A 48 -13.86 -4.17 -6.13
C GLU A 48 -14.81 -5.36 -6.07
N ASP A 49 -15.57 -5.61 -7.13
CA ASP A 49 -16.60 -6.67 -7.18
C ASP A 49 -16.16 -7.91 -7.97
N GLU A 50 -14.90 -7.93 -8.40
CA GLU A 50 -14.38 -9.04 -9.19
C GLU A 50 -14.01 -10.27 -8.33
N ILE A 51 -13.69 -10.06 -7.05
CA ILE A 51 -13.40 -11.13 -6.08
C ILE A 51 -14.33 -11.02 -4.88
N VAL A 52 -15.54 -11.51 -5.05
CA VAL A 52 -16.60 -11.53 -4.03
C VAL A 52 -17.09 -12.94 -3.78
N LYS A 53 -17.83 -13.13 -2.69
CA LYS A 53 -18.51 -14.40 -2.38
C LYS A 53 -19.67 -14.63 -3.35
N ASN A 54 -20.25 -15.83 -3.31
CA ASN A 54 -21.38 -16.20 -4.16
C ASN A 54 -22.63 -15.34 -3.94
N ASP A 55 -22.75 -14.73 -2.75
CA ASP A 55 -23.85 -13.82 -2.41
C ASP A 55 -23.54 -12.35 -2.78
N GLY A 56 -22.44 -12.09 -3.48
CA GLY A 56 -21.99 -10.75 -3.86
C GLY A 56 -21.33 -9.96 -2.73
N THR A 57 -21.22 -10.50 -1.51
CA THR A 57 -20.58 -9.78 -0.40
C THR A 57 -19.04 -9.92 -0.45
N PRO A 58 -18.29 -8.90 0.02
CA PRO A 58 -16.83 -8.95 0.02
C PRO A 58 -16.28 -9.98 1.00
N TYR A 59 -15.11 -10.50 0.69
CA TYR A 59 -14.33 -11.28 1.65
C TYR A 59 -13.71 -10.36 2.71
N VAL A 60 -13.85 -10.72 3.98
CA VAL A 60 -13.22 -10.03 5.12
C VAL A 60 -12.11 -10.85 5.77
N VAL A 61 -11.80 -12.02 5.22
CA VAL A 61 -10.72 -12.91 5.64
C VAL A 61 -9.83 -13.23 4.44
N TYR A 62 -8.52 -13.09 4.61
CA TYR A 62 -7.56 -13.24 3.52
C TYR A 62 -7.56 -14.63 2.86
N THR A 63 -7.59 -15.70 3.66
CA THR A 63 -7.45 -17.07 3.11
C THR A 63 -8.50 -17.42 2.05
N PRO A 64 -9.80 -17.24 2.28
CA PRO A 64 -10.81 -17.48 1.24
C PRO A 64 -10.69 -16.48 0.07
N TYR A 65 -10.35 -15.21 0.34
CA TYR A 65 -10.09 -14.22 -0.70
C TYR A 65 -8.97 -14.66 -1.64
N SER A 66 -7.81 -15.03 -1.09
CA SER A 66 -6.66 -15.43 -1.88
C SER A 66 -6.90 -16.70 -2.70
N LYS A 67 -7.68 -17.65 -2.18
CA LYS A 67 -8.10 -18.83 -2.94
C LYS A 67 -8.94 -18.45 -4.16
N LYS A 68 -9.96 -17.59 -3.95
CA LYS A 68 -10.84 -17.12 -5.04
C LYS A 68 -10.07 -16.29 -6.05
N TRP A 69 -9.16 -15.43 -5.59
CA TRP A 69 -8.26 -14.65 -6.44
C TRP A 69 -7.41 -15.55 -7.34
N LEU A 70 -6.77 -16.58 -6.77
CA LEU A 70 -5.94 -17.53 -7.53
C LEU A 70 -6.75 -18.38 -8.52
N GLU A 71 -7.99 -18.75 -8.20
CA GLU A 71 -8.91 -19.43 -9.14
C GLU A 71 -9.17 -18.54 -10.35
N LYS A 72 -9.64 -17.31 -10.12
CA LYS A 72 -9.94 -16.37 -11.19
C LYS A 72 -8.69 -16.00 -12.00
N PHE A 73 -7.54 -15.86 -11.34
CA PHE A 73 -6.28 -15.56 -12.01
C PHE A 73 -5.85 -16.64 -13.02
N LYS A 74 -6.07 -17.92 -12.72
CA LYS A 74 -5.79 -19.03 -13.66
C LYS A 74 -6.64 -18.98 -14.93
N GLU A 75 -7.84 -18.44 -14.83
CA GLU A 75 -8.77 -18.28 -15.94
C GLU A 75 -8.55 -16.98 -16.71
N SER A 76 -7.85 -16.02 -16.11
CA SER A 76 -7.62 -14.70 -16.70
C SER A 76 -6.33 -14.67 -17.50
N LYS A 77 -6.33 -13.85 -18.57
CA LYS A 77 -5.12 -13.51 -19.32
C LYS A 77 -4.70 -12.09 -18.95
N LEU A 78 -3.52 -11.95 -18.35
CA LEU A 78 -2.94 -10.64 -18.13
C LEU A 78 -2.44 -10.06 -19.44
N GLU A 79 -3.05 -8.98 -19.88
CA GLU A 79 -2.58 -8.24 -21.05
C GLU A 79 -1.38 -7.36 -20.69
N SER A 80 -0.42 -7.30 -21.59
CA SER A 80 0.70 -6.37 -21.52
C SER A 80 0.50 -5.27 -22.54
N TYR A 81 0.60 -4.02 -22.09
CA TYR A 81 0.46 -2.85 -22.95
C TYR A 81 1.85 -2.24 -23.17
N ASN A 82 2.39 -2.39 -24.37
CA ASN A 82 3.71 -1.87 -24.75
C ASN A 82 3.55 -0.42 -25.23
N SER A 83 3.30 0.50 -24.31
CA SER A 83 3.11 1.92 -24.60
C SER A 83 4.35 2.57 -25.23
N GLU A 84 5.53 1.99 -25.03
CA GLU A 84 6.79 2.42 -25.64
C GLU A 84 6.73 2.41 -27.17
N ASN A 85 5.92 1.54 -27.76
CA ASN A 85 5.72 1.49 -29.21
C ASN A 85 4.92 2.68 -29.76
N HIS A 86 4.33 3.47 -28.89
CA HIS A 86 3.45 4.60 -29.21
C HIS A 86 4.05 5.97 -28.84
N LEU A 87 5.34 6.04 -28.49
CA LEU A 87 6.02 7.30 -28.12
C LEU A 87 6.01 8.34 -29.23
N HIS A 88 5.86 7.91 -30.49
CA HIS A 88 5.71 8.82 -31.63
C HIS A 88 4.43 9.66 -31.60
N ASN A 89 3.43 9.26 -30.79
CA ASN A 89 2.20 10.03 -30.56
C ASN A 89 2.38 11.15 -29.52
N LEU A 90 3.52 11.20 -28.83
CA LEU A 90 3.77 12.25 -27.85
C LEU A 90 3.92 13.61 -28.55
N VAL A 91 3.38 14.65 -27.92
CA VAL A 91 3.59 16.02 -28.39
C VAL A 91 5.07 16.36 -28.29
N LYS A 92 5.64 16.83 -29.41
CA LYS A 92 6.99 17.39 -29.42
C LYS A 92 6.93 18.78 -28.80
N ALA A 93 7.14 18.88 -27.52
CA ALA A 93 7.20 20.15 -26.82
C ALA A 93 8.63 20.68 -26.85
N ASN A 94 8.84 21.74 -27.60
CA ASN A 94 10.17 22.36 -27.74
C ASN A 94 10.59 23.17 -26.51
N ASN A 95 9.66 23.52 -25.61
CA ASN A 95 9.91 24.31 -24.40
C ASN A 95 8.95 23.86 -23.29
N ILE A 96 9.24 22.74 -22.63
CA ILE A 96 8.64 22.44 -21.32
C ILE A 96 9.57 23.06 -20.29
N GLU A 97 9.14 24.12 -19.62
CA GLU A 97 9.78 24.55 -18.38
C GLU A 97 9.63 23.45 -17.36
N HIS A 98 10.72 22.74 -17.06
CA HIS A 98 10.75 21.81 -15.96
C HIS A 98 10.67 22.59 -14.65
N ALA A 99 9.71 22.26 -13.82
CA ALA A 99 9.70 22.78 -12.45
C ALA A 99 11.03 22.43 -11.76
N ASP A 100 11.75 23.43 -11.29
CA ASP A 100 12.96 23.19 -10.50
C ASP A 100 12.56 22.72 -9.10
N PHE A 101 12.55 21.40 -8.92
CA PHE A 101 12.21 20.80 -7.64
C PHE A 101 13.09 21.28 -6.50
N ASN A 102 14.37 21.63 -6.75
CA ASN A 102 15.27 22.13 -5.72
C ASN A 102 14.87 23.52 -5.22
N LYS A 103 14.23 24.34 -6.06
CA LYS A 103 13.65 25.63 -5.63
C LYS A 103 12.36 25.47 -4.84
N THR A 104 11.62 24.40 -5.09
CA THR A 104 10.32 24.17 -4.43
C THR A 104 10.49 23.46 -3.08
N PHE A 105 11.48 22.61 -2.94
CA PHE A 105 11.75 21.80 -1.75
C PHE A 105 13.14 22.14 -1.19
N ASN A 106 13.17 23.02 -0.18
CA ASN A 106 14.40 23.48 0.49
C ASN A 106 15.10 22.43 1.39
N ASN A 107 14.76 21.15 1.29
CA ASN A 107 15.26 20.11 2.19
C ASN A 107 16.18 19.12 1.46
N GLU A 108 17.10 18.51 2.21
CA GLU A 108 17.82 17.34 1.73
C GLU A 108 16.84 16.29 1.25
N VAL A 109 16.87 15.98 -0.04
CA VAL A 109 15.97 14.99 -0.64
C VAL A 109 16.54 13.61 -0.35
N ILE A 110 15.85 12.86 0.50
CA ILE A 110 16.15 11.45 0.71
C ILE A 110 15.48 10.65 -0.41
N TYR A 111 16.26 9.88 -1.14
CA TYR A 111 15.76 9.02 -2.21
C TYR A 111 15.56 7.58 -1.72
N PRO A 112 14.46 6.91 -2.10
CA PRO A 112 14.32 5.49 -1.83
C PRO A 112 15.42 4.70 -2.56
N LYS A 113 15.89 3.61 -1.96
CA LYS A 113 16.79 2.69 -2.68
C LYS A 113 16.09 2.12 -3.92
N ASN A 114 16.85 1.91 -4.98
CA ASN A 114 16.35 1.26 -6.20
C ASN A 114 15.76 -0.12 -5.87
N TYR A 115 14.68 -0.47 -6.56
CA TYR A 115 14.11 -1.81 -6.45
C TYR A 115 14.98 -2.85 -7.16
N VAL A 116 14.92 -4.08 -6.66
CA VAL A 116 15.53 -5.23 -7.30
C VAL A 116 14.44 -6.28 -7.55
N LEU A 117 14.14 -6.54 -8.81
CA LEU A 117 13.14 -7.52 -9.20
C LEU A 117 13.74 -8.54 -10.18
N ASN A 118 14.31 -9.60 -9.64
CA ASN A 118 14.82 -10.74 -10.38
C ASN A 118 14.28 -12.06 -9.83
N ASN A 119 14.48 -13.14 -10.56
CA ASN A 119 13.96 -14.45 -10.15
C ASN A 119 14.54 -14.91 -8.80
N ASN A 120 15.82 -14.62 -8.55
CA ASN A 120 16.46 -15.01 -7.29
C ASN A 120 15.78 -14.39 -6.06
N ILE A 121 15.41 -13.09 -6.11
CA ILE A 121 14.67 -12.41 -5.02
C ILE A 121 13.30 -13.05 -4.85
N ILE A 122 12.59 -13.31 -5.95
CA ILE A 122 11.24 -13.89 -5.91
C ILE A 122 11.27 -15.31 -5.37
N ASP A 123 12.16 -16.15 -5.89
CA ASP A 123 12.24 -17.57 -5.55
C ASP A 123 12.73 -17.81 -4.12
N LYS A 124 13.68 -17.00 -3.63
CA LYS A 124 14.21 -17.09 -2.26
C LYS A 124 13.40 -16.30 -1.23
N TYR A 125 12.35 -15.61 -1.64
CA TYR A 125 11.59 -14.74 -0.75
C TYR A 125 11.04 -15.48 0.48
N GLU A 126 10.56 -16.70 0.31
CA GLU A 126 10.04 -17.50 1.42
C GLU A 126 11.08 -17.75 2.52
N ASP A 127 12.32 -18.03 2.12
CA ASP A 127 13.41 -18.31 3.04
C ASP A 127 13.97 -17.07 3.72
N THR A 128 13.95 -15.93 3.00
CA THR A 128 14.64 -14.70 3.44
C THR A 128 13.73 -13.66 4.08
N ARG A 129 12.42 -13.69 3.80
CA ARG A 129 11.45 -12.67 4.23
C ARG A 129 11.36 -12.45 5.74
N ASN A 130 11.84 -13.39 6.54
CA ASN A 130 11.75 -13.33 8.00
C ASN A 130 13.00 -12.73 8.66
N PHE A 131 14.01 -12.38 7.88
CA PHE A 131 15.32 -11.91 8.37
C PHE A 131 15.56 -10.43 8.03
N PRO A 132 15.16 -9.48 8.91
CA PRO A 132 15.32 -8.05 8.65
C PRO A 132 16.76 -7.60 8.39
N ALA A 133 17.75 -8.34 8.93
CA ALA A 133 19.16 -8.04 8.72
C ALA A 133 19.67 -8.33 7.31
N LEU A 134 18.90 -9.08 6.50
CA LEU A 134 19.26 -9.38 5.11
C LEU A 134 18.67 -8.32 4.18
N ASP A 135 19.49 -7.75 3.29
CA ASP A 135 19.00 -6.90 2.20
C ASP A 135 18.48 -7.79 1.05
N SER A 136 17.40 -8.53 1.31
CA SER A 136 16.83 -9.55 0.44
C SER A 136 15.39 -9.27 0.00
N THR A 137 14.89 -8.05 0.23
CA THR A 137 13.58 -7.60 -0.21
C THR A 137 13.67 -6.86 -1.54
N SER A 138 12.62 -6.94 -2.37
CA SER A 138 12.59 -6.33 -3.70
C SER A 138 12.48 -4.80 -3.69
N ARG A 139 12.01 -4.20 -2.59
CA ARG A 139 11.75 -2.75 -2.43
C ARG A 139 10.80 -2.16 -3.49
N VAL A 140 9.90 -2.97 -4.03
CA VAL A 140 8.95 -2.54 -5.09
C VAL A 140 7.79 -1.69 -4.56
N GLY A 141 7.58 -1.57 -3.26
CA GLY A 141 6.42 -0.89 -2.67
C GLY A 141 6.21 0.53 -3.20
N VAL A 142 7.26 1.35 -3.19
CA VAL A 142 7.23 2.72 -3.73
C VAL A 142 6.82 2.72 -5.21
N HIS A 143 7.41 1.83 -5.99
CA HIS A 143 7.17 1.74 -7.43
C HIS A 143 5.76 1.26 -7.78
N LEU A 144 5.18 0.39 -6.94
CA LEU A 144 3.79 -0.04 -7.06
C LEU A 144 2.83 1.09 -6.68
N ARG A 145 3.16 1.88 -5.63
CA ARG A 145 2.33 3.01 -5.22
C ARG A 145 2.25 4.10 -6.29
N PHE A 146 3.37 4.43 -6.92
CA PHE A 146 3.46 5.50 -7.92
C PHE A 146 3.32 5.00 -9.37
N GLY A 147 3.06 3.72 -9.59
CA GLY A 147 2.85 3.15 -10.92
C GLY A 147 4.08 3.20 -11.83
N THR A 148 5.28 3.38 -11.28
CA THR A 148 6.54 3.35 -12.03
C THR A 148 7.01 1.92 -12.33
N LEU A 149 6.30 0.93 -11.83
CA LEU A 149 6.48 -0.48 -12.11
C LEU A 149 5.11 -1.14 -12.29
N SER A 150 4.91 -1.82 -13.41
CA SER A 150 3.64 -2.47 -13.74
C SER A 150 3.33 -3.62 -12.78
N LEU A 151 2.19 -3.54 -12.08
CA LEU A 151 1.69 -4.61 -11.24
C LEU A 151 1.50 -5.91 -12.03
N ARG A 152 0.97 -5.81 -13.25
CA ARG A 152 0.76 -6.98 -14.13
C ARG A 152 2.07 -7.71 -14.44
N ASN A 153 3.15 -6.95 -14.68
CA ASN A 153 4.46 -7.53 -14.92
C ASN A 153 5.01 -8.27 -13.69
N ILE A 154 4.86 -7.70 -12.49
CA ILE A 154 5.32 -8.34 -11.26
C ILE A 154 4.50 -9.60 -10.98
N VAL A 155 3.17 -9.53 -11.10
CA VAL A 155 2.28 -10.67 -10.89
C VAL A 155 2.59 -11.78 -11.89
N ASN A 156 2.74 -11.46 -13.19
CA ASN A 156 3.11 -12.45 -14.20
C ASN A 156 4.49 -13.08 -13.93
N LYS A 157 5.46 -12.30 -13.43
CA LYS A 157 6.78 -12.82 -13.08
C LYS A 157 6.73 -13.70 -11.84
N SER A 158 6.05 -13.28 -10.79
CA SER A 158 5.94 -14.02 -9.53
C SER A 158 5.07 -15.27 -9.63
N SER A 159 4.08 -15.30 -10.53
CA SER A 159 3.24 -16.48 -10.77
C SER A 159 3.99 -17.65 -11.43
N LYS A 160 5.16 -17.38 -12.01
CA LYS A 160 6.05 -18.39 -12.63
C LYS A 160 7.06 -18.97 -11.64
N SER A 161 7.16 -18.44 -10.42
CA SER A 161 8.02 -18.95 -9.37
C SER A 161 7.53 -20.34 -8.90
N PHE A 162 8.46 -21.17 -8.46
CA PHE A 162 8.15 -22.51 -7.92
C PHE A 162 7.38 -22.45 -6.58
N ASN A 163 7.44 -21.31 -5.88
CA ASN A 163 6.59 -21.04 -4.71
C ASN A 163 5.75 -19.77 -4.90
N ASN A 164 4.59 -19.73 -4.27
CA ASN A 164 3.65 -18.61 -4.41
C ASN A 164 3.81 -17.56 -3.30
N THR A 165 4.86 -17.58 -2.48
CA THR A 165 4.95 -16.73 -1.29
C THR A 165 5.04 -15.26 -1.68
N TYR A 166 5.86 -14.93 -2.68
CA TYR A 166 5.94 -13.55 -3.18
C TYR A 166 4.61 -13.08 -3.81
N LEU A 167 3.99 -13.92 -4.64
CA LEU A 167 2.68 -13.62 -5.24
C LEU A 167 1.61 -13.38 -4.16
N LYS A 168 1.62 -14.15 -3.07
CA LYS A 168 0.69 -13.97 -1.95
C LYS A 168 0.82 -12.59 -1.29
N GLU A 169 2.01 -11.98 -1.26
CA GLU A 169 2.16 -10.62 -0.73
C GLU A 169 1.50 -9.57 -1.64
N LEU A 170 1.54 -9.77 -2.97
CA LEU A 170 0.82 -8.91 -3.91
C LEU A 170 -0.71 -9.08 -3.76
N ILE A 171 -1.16 -10.31 -3.50
CA ILE A 171 -2.58 -10.58 -3.20
C ILE A 171 -2.99 -9.95 -1.86
N TRP A 172 -2.11 -9.93 -0.84
CA TRP A 172 -2.36 -9.22 0.42
C TRP A 172 -2.57 -7.73 0.21
N ARG A 173 -1.74 -7.10 -0.62
CA ARG A 173 -1.90 -5.68 -0.98
C ARG A 173 -3.28 -5.43 -1.58
N GLU A 174 -3.68 -6.22 -2.55
CA GLU A 174 -4.98 -6.09 -3.22
C GLU A 174 -6.14 -6.39 -2.25
N PHE A 175 -5.99 -7.36 -1.35
CA PHE A 175 -6.97 -7.62 -0.30
C PHE A 175 -7.20 -6.41 0.60
N PHE A 176 -6.18 -5.69 1.02
CA PHE A 176 -6.34 -4.46 1.81
C PHE A 176 -7.02 -3.34 1.01
N ILE A 177 -6.73 -3.21 -0.29
CA ILE A 177 -7.43 -2.28 -1.16
C ILE A 177 -8.92 -2.62 -1.24
N GLN A 178 -9.27 -3.90 -1.39
CA GLN A 178 -10.65 -4.38 -1.36
C GLN A 178 -11.35 -4.08 -0.02
N ILE A 179 -10.67 -4.30 1.10
CA ILE A 179 -11.19 -3.96 2.42
C ILE A 179 -11.49 -2.46 2.51
N LEU A 180 -10.56 -1.61 2.11
CA LEU A 180 -10.76 -0.16 2.15
C LEU A 180 -11.90 0.29 1.21
N TRP A 181 -12.01 -0.33 0.03
CA TRP A 181 -13.08 -0.04 -0.92
C TRP A 181 -14.46 -0.28 -0.33
N HIS A 182 -14.68 -1.46 0.25
CA HIS A 182 -15.98 -1.83 0.81
C HIS A 182 -16.24 -1.24 2.20
N TYR A 183 -15.21 -0.92 2.96
CA TYR A 183 -15.28 -0.43 4.34
C TYR A 183 -14.46 0.86 4.52
N PRO A 184 -14.80 1.96 3.84
CA PRO A 184 -14.01 3.20 3.85
C PRO A 184 -13.93 3.85 5.24
N HIS A 185 -14.86 3.56 6.15
CA HIS A 185 -14.83 4.03 7.53
C HIS A 185 -13.58 3.56 8.30
N THR A 186 -12.94 2.49 7.84
CA THR A 186 -11.76 1.91 8.51
C THR A 186 -10.55 2.84 8.55
N ILE A 187 -10.54 3.91 7.79
CA ILE A 187 -9.50 4.95 7.88
C ILE A 187 -9.49 5.62 9.26
N THR A 188 -10.66 5.82 9.84
CA THR A 188 -10.82 6.56 11.10
C THR A 188 -11.33 5.73 12.26
N THR A 189 -12.02 4.62 11.95
CA THR A 189 -12.63 3.73 12.96
C THR A 189 -12.15 2.30 12.80
N SER A 190 -12.24 1.51 13.86
CA SER A 190 -11.83 0.11 13.83
C SER A 190 -12.74 -0.71 12.91
N PHE A 191 -12.19 -1.62 12.13
CA PHE A 191 -12.94 -2.56 11.29
C PHE A 191 -13.97 -3.37 12.08
N LYS A 192 -13.60 -3.77 13.30
CA LYS A 192 -14.54 -4.40 14.25
C LYS A 192 -14.90 -3.40 15.35
N GLU A 193 -16.14 -3.01 15.42
CA GLU A 193 -16.68 -2.02 16.37
C GLU A 193 -16.27 -2.28 17.83
N LYS A 194 -16.17 -3.56 18.23
CA LYS A 194 -15.75 -3.92 19.60
C LYS A 194 -14.39 -3.33 19.99
N TYR A 195 -13.51 -3.06 19.04
CA TYR A 195 -12.18 -2.48 19.30
C TYR A 195 -12.21 -0.96 19.46
N GLU A 196 -13.29 -0.28 19.11
CA GLU A 196 -13.49 1.14 19.45
C GLU A 196 -13.63 1.37 20.95
N ARG A 197 -13.98 0.31 21.72
CA ARG A 197 -14.12 0.37 23.17
C ARG A 197 -12.81 0.26 23.93
N ILE A 198 -11.69 0.07 23.24
CA ILE A 198 -10.37 -0.01 23.88
C ILE A 198 -10.03 1.36 24.49
N LYS A 199 -9.73 1.35 25.78
CA LYS A 199 -9.25 2.54 26.49
C LYS A 199 -7.74 2.65 26.30
N TRP A 200 -7.34 3.46 25.33
CA TRP A 200 -5.95 3.73 25.07
C TRP A 200 -5.33 4.64 26.13
N ARG A 201 -4.03 4.46 26.40
CA ARG A 201 -3.28 5.39 27.22
C ARG A 201 -2.95 6.66 26.42
N THR A 202 -2.97 7.80 27.11
CA THR A 202 -2.66 9.12 26.51
C THR A 202 -1.23 9.59 26.81
N ASN A 203 -0.29 8.66 27.04
CA ASN A 203 1.08 9.00 27.37
C ASN A 203 1.87 9.41 26.11
N MET A 204 1.86 10.70 25.82
CA MET A 204 2.56 11.27 24.67
C MET A 204 4.09 11.24 24.80
N ASN A 205 4.65 11.10 26.02
CA ASN A 205 6.07 10.94 26.21
C ASN A 205 6.53 9.54 25.72
N ASP A 206 5.81 8.47 26.10
CA ASP A 206 6.08 7.12 25.60
C ASP A 206 5.91 7.04 24.08
N PHE A 207 4.89 7.72 23.54
CA PHE A 207 4.72 7.82 22.08
C PHE A 207 5.92 8.52 21.40
N LYS A 208 6.40 9.62 21.98
CA LYS A 208 7.57 10.33 21.45
C LYS A 208 8.82 9.46 21.49
N LEU A 209 9.06 8.73 22.60
CA LEU A 209 10.19 7.80 22.69
C LEU A 209 10.10 6.69 21.63
N TRP A 210 8.91 6.19 21.36
CA TRP A 210 8.68 5.24 20.28
C TRP A 210 8.98 5.86 18.91
N CYS A 211 8.46 7.04 18.61
CA CYS A 211 8.76 7.77 17.38
C CYS A 211 10.27 8.00 17.18
N ASP A 212 10.97 8.36 18.24
CA ASP A 212 12.40 8.68 18.21
C ASP A 212 13.31 7.42 18.20
N GLY A 213 12.74 6.20 18.30
CA GLY A 213 13.50 4.95 18.42
C GLY A 213 14.37 4.90 19.70
N LYS A 214 13.78 5.30 20.83
CA LYS A 214 14.41 5.40 22.14
C LYS A 214 13.59 4.72 23.24
N THR A 215 12.96 3.61 22.91
CA THR A 215 12.12 2.84 23.84
C THR A 215 12.95 2.00 24.83
N GLY A 216 14.24 1.77 24.53
CA GLY A 216 15.10 0.84 25.24
C GLY A 216 14.94 -0.62 24.80
N TYR A 217 14.08 -0.91 23.84
CA TYR A 217 13.93 -2.23 23.21
C TYR A 217 14.68 -2.26 21.88
N PRO A 218 15.85 -2.93 21.80
CA PRO A 218 16.77 -2.78 20.66
C PRO A 218 16.14 -3.02 19.29
N ILE A 219 15.27 -4.01 19.15
CA ILE A 219 14.62 -4.33 17.86
C ILE A 219 13.56 -3.30 17.46
N VAL A 220 12.86 -2.70 18.44
CA VAL A 220 11.88 -1.62 18.20
C VAL A 220 12.65 -0.36 17.79
N ASP A 221 13.68 -0.02 18.54
CA ASP A 221 14.50 1.18 18.31
C ASP A 221 15.23 1.08 16.97
N ALA A 222 15.75 -0.09 16.60
CA ALA A 222 16.36 -0.33 15.28
C ALA A 222 15.37 -0.10 14.15
N GLY A 223 14.15 -0.64 14.26
CA GLY A 223 13.10 -0.46 13.25
C GLY A 223 12.69 1.00 13.09
N MET A 224 12.45 1.72 14.18
CA MET A 224 12.07 3.12 14.15
C MET A 224 13.20 4.01 13.63
N ASN A 225 14.45 3.72 13.99
CA ASN A 225 15.62 4.42 13.45
C ASN A 225 15.79 4.18 11.94
N GLU A 226 15.56 2.96 11.44
CA GLU A 226 15.58 2.67 10.01
C GLU A 226 14.52 3.51 9.28
N LEU A 227 13.28 3.52 9.78
CA LEU A 227 12.19 4.33 9.23
C LEU A 227 12.55 5.81 9.16
N ASN A 228 13.02 6.37 10.28
CA ASN A 228 13.33 7.79 10.40
C ASN A 228 14.48 8.25 9.47
N LYS A 229 15.45 7.38 9.24
CA LYS A 229 16.64 7.70 8.43
C LYS A 229 16.43 7.45 6.94
N THR A 230 15.56 6.49 6.58
CA THR A 230 15.52 5.98 5.21
C THR A 230 14.14 6.03 4.55
N GLY A 231 13.07 6.35 5.30
CA GLY A 231 11.70 6.25 4.81
C GLY A 231 11.25 4.82 4.50
N PHE A 232 12.03 3.82 4.92
CA PHE A 232 11.77 2.40 4.72
C PHE A 232 11.84 1.66 6.05
N MET A 233 11.05 0.60 6.20
CA MET A 233 11.16 -0.36 7.29
C MET A 233 10.80 -1.75 6.77
N HIS A 234 11.61 -2.74 7.11
CA HIS A 234 11.32 -4.13 6.76
C HIS A 234 9.96 -4.60 7.36
N ASN A 235 9.15 -5.37 6.60
CA ASN A 235 7.80 -5.75 7.01
C ASN A 235 7.72 -6.40 8.41
N ARG A 236 8.67 -7.28 8.76
CA ARG A 236 8.70 -7.88 10.10
C ARG A 236 8.90 -6.87 11.21
N LEU A 237 9.68 -5.82 10.96
CA LEU A 237 9.86 -4.74 11.93
C LEU A 237 8.60 -3.90 12.05
N ARG A 238 7.87 -3.61 10.94
CA ARG A 238 6.57 -2.92 11.01
C ARG A 238 5.59 -3.64 11.93
N MET A 239 5.53 -4.98 11.84
CA MET A 239 4.69 -5.79 12.72
C MET A 239 5.12 -5.71 14.19
N ILE A 240 6.42 -5.74 14.47
CA ILE A 240 6.97 -5.68 15.83
C ILE A 240 6.72 -4.31 16.44
N VAL A 241 7.09 -3.23 15.76
CA VAL A 241 6.96 -1.87 16.30
C VAL A 241 5.50 -1.44 16.44
N GLY A 242 4.61 -1.87 15.53
CA GLY A 242 3.18 -1.63 15.62
C GLY A 242 2.55 -2.39 16.78
N SER A 243 2.89 -3.67 16.93
CA SER A 243 2.45 -4.46 18.08
C SER A 243 2.96 -3.89 19.40
N PHE A 244 4.20 -3.41 19.45
CA PHE A 244 4.77 -2.78 20.64
C PHE A 244 3.97 -1.54 21.04
N LEU A 245 3.68 -0.64 20.11
CA LEU A 245 2.89 0.55 20.35
C LEU A 245 1.51 0.20 20.94
N CYS A 246 0.78 -0.69 20.27
CA CYS A 246 -0.61 -0.96 20.64
C CYS A 246 -0.77 -1.84 21.87
N LYS A 247 0.16 -2.78 22.14
CA LYS A 247 -0.01 -3.81 23.18
C LYS A 247 0.86 -3.63 24.39
N HIS A 248 2.07 -3.10 24.24
CA HIS A 248 2.97 -2.86 25.37
C HIS A 248 2.79 -1.43 25.89
N LEU A 249 2.71 -0.44 24.99
CA LEU A 249 2.49 0.94 25.40
C LEU A 249 1.00 1.28 25.56
N LEU A 250 0.08 0.47 24.99
CA LEU A 250 -1.37 0.71 24.98
C LEU A 250 -1.73 2.10 24.38
N ILE A 251 -1.01 2.52 23.36
CA ILE A 251 -1.22 3.77 22.63
C ILE A 251 -2.06 3.50 21.39
N ASP A 252 -2.95 4.44 21.07
CA ASP A 252 -3.89 4.31 19.95
C ASP A 252 -3.14 4.09 18.62
N TRP A 253 -3.55 3.07 17.90
CA TRP A 253 -3.00 2.68 16.61
C TRP A 253 -3.04 3.80 15.57
N ARG A 254 -4.02 4.71 15.65
CA ARG A 254 -4.17 5.84 14.74
C ARG A 254 -2.98 6.80 14.80
N LEU A 255 -2.36 6.96 15.97
CA LEU A 255 -1.14 7.76 16.13
C LEU A 255 0.04 7.10 15.40
N GLY A 256 0.16 5.78 15.52
CA GLY A 256 1.21 5.02 14.83
C GLY A 256 1.00 4.98 13.32
N GLU A 257 -0.25 4.79 12.86
CA GLU A 257 -0.63 4.84 11.46
C GLU A 257 -0.24 6.18 10.83
N LYS A 258 -0.64 7.28 11.48
CA LYS A 258 -0.30 8.63 11.01
C LYS A 258 1.21 8.85 10.94
N TYR A 259 1.95 8.40 11.96
CA TYR A 259 3.41 8.52 11.96
C TYR A 259 4.04 7.75 10.79
N PHE A 260 3.53 6.57 10.48
CA PHE A 260 3.97 5.80 9.32
C PHE A 260 3.60 6.48 8.01
N ALA A 261 2.41 7.08 7.92
CA ALA A 261 1.99 7.86 6.76
C ALA A 261 2.95 9.03 6.47
N ASP A 262 3.41 9.71 7.52
CA ASP A 262 4.33 10.85 7.41
C ASP A 262 5.78 10.43 7.03
N LYS A 263 6.16 9.16 7.27
CA LYS A 263 7.56 8.72 7.14
C LYS A 263 7.83 7.74 6.01
N LEU A 264 6.86 6.88 5.67
CA LEU A 264 7.08 5.81 4.69
C LEU A 264 7.03 6.33 3.25
N PHE A 265 8.05 6.05 2.46
CA PHE A 265 8.03 6.32 1.02
C PHE A 265 7.04 5.44 0.26
N ASP A 266 6.81 4.21 0.75
CA ASP A 266 5.86 3.27 0.17
C ASP A 266 4.47 3.33 0.82
N TYR A 267 4.13 4.48 1.43
CA TYR A 267 2.82 4.66 2.02
C TYR A 267 1.70 4.42 1.02
N GLU A 268 0.81 3.51 1.36
CA GLU A 268 -0.44 3.23 0.69
C GLU A 268 -1.51 3.08 1.78
N GLN A 269 -2.52 3.92 1.75
CA GLN A 269 -3.48 4.03 2.86
C GLN A 269 -4.16 2.69 3.17
N ALA A 270 -4.58 1.96 2.14
CA ALA A 270 -5.23 0.66 2.31
C ALA A 270 -4.34 -0.34 3.05
N SER A 271 -3.09 -0.47 2.60
CA SER A 271 -2.12 -1.38 3.21
C SER A 271 -1.71 -0.93 4.61
N ASN A 272 -1.49 0.36 4.83
CA ASN A 272 -1.08 0.88 6.13
C ASN A 272 -2.19 0.70 7.17
N VAL A 273 -3.37 1.24 6.91
CA VAL A 273 -4.54 1.11 7.80
C VAL A 273 -4.89 -0.37 8.07
N GLY A 274 -4.93 -1.19 7.00
CA GLY A 274 -5.26 -2.62 7.14
C GLY A 274 -4.28 -3.37 8.04
N ASN A 275 -2.97 -3.12 7.90
CA ASN A 275 -1.95 -3.73 8.74
C ASN A 275 -1.98 -3.21 10.19
N TRP A 276 -2.22 -1.92 10.42
CA TRP A 276 -2.38 -1.38 11.76
C TRP A 276 -3.60 -1.96 12.48
N GLN A 277 -4.72 -2.08 11.80
CA GLN A 277 -5.92 -2.72 12.33
C GLN A 277 -5.70 -4.22 12.61
N TRP A 278 -4.96 -4.90 11.74
CA TRP A 278 -4.55 -6.28 11.97
C TRP A 278 -3.64 -6.40 13.22
N ALA A 279 -2.68 -5.49 13.40
CA ALA A 279 -1.82 -5.46 14.59
C ALA A 279 -2.61 -5.33 15.89
N VAL A 280 -3.70 -4.55 15.91
CA VAL A 280 -4.60 -4.44 17.07
C VAL A 280 -5.42 -5.71 17.26
N SER A 281 -5.99 -6.27 16.18
CA SER A 281 -7.03 -7.31 16.29
C SER A 281 -6.49 -8.72 16.53
N TYR A 282 -5.32 -9.04 15.97
CA TYR A 282 -4.85 -10.44 15.91
C TYR A 282 -4.49 -11.06 17.27
N THR A 283 -4.07 -10.28 18.26
CA THR A 283 -3.62 -10.82 19.56
C THR A 283 -4.66 -10.71 20.66
N HIS A 284 -5.65 -9.84 20.53
CA HIS A 284 -6.74 -9.81 21.49
C HIS A 284 -7.67 -11.02 21.34
N LEU A 285 -7.78 -11.60 20.14
CA LEU A 285 -8.54 -12.84 19.94
C LEU A 285 -7.84 -14.07 20.53
N ARG A 286 -6.50 -14.18 20.43
CA ARG A 286 -5.77 -15.33 20.99
C ARG A 286 -5.70 -15.34 22.53
N ALA A 287 -5.60 -14.18 23.15
CA ALA A 287 -5.57 -14.11 24.62
C ALA A 287 -6.89 -14.54 25.28
N HIS A 288 -8.02 -14.41 24.57
CA HIS A 288 -9.33 -14.88 25.04
C HIS A 288 -9.69 -16.30 24.61
N GLU A 289 -9.06 -16.82 23.53
CA GLU A 289 -9.34 -18.17 23.03
C GLU A 289 -8.44 -19.25 23.64
N THR A 290 -7.33 -18.89 24.24
CA THR A 290 -6.35 -19.84 24.83
C THR A 290 -6.40 -19.84 26.35
N GLY A 291 -7.50 -19.58 27.01
CA GLY A 291 -7.76 -19.93 28.41
C GLY A 291 -6.56 -19.99 29.39
N TRP A 292 -5.59 -19.09 29.26
CA TRP A 292 -4.44 -18.96 30.16
C TRP A 292 -4.44 -17.58 30.82
#